data_839d511adbf8cdc25226d7085a5733f0
#
_entry.id   839d511adbf8cdc25226d7085a5733f0
#
_cell.length_a   1.000
_cell.length_b   1.000
_cell.length_c   1.000
_cell.angle_alpha   90.00
_cell.angle_beta   90.00
_cell.angle_gamma   90.00
#
_symmetry.space_group_name_H-M   'P 1'
#
loop_
_entity.id
_entity.type
_entity.pdbx_description
1 polymer ?
#
loop_
_entity_poly.entity_id
_entity_poly.type
_entity_poly.pdbx_seq_one_letter_code
_entity_poly.pdbx_strand_id
1 'polypeptide(L)'
;MIQNSSYLISRNGIYYYSRRVPADLHKRFNKDRVIISLRTRSQDKALRSAATLSDRLERHWESLRLELFHCRELGLSLINHAQVEQVDASVSLDDALETYLRLKGTGRSKTFFQGAHRSIEYLKDAGGNKPINDMHPSDASVFRDHLFDKGMSSASVRRVFASVKSVINLAIREHGLNCTNVFAGAFIPDDAASAKRLPIPVAVIKSIQEECRAINDENRWLVDLISDTGMRLSEAAGLHINDIYLDEDIPYIDLKPHPWRPLKTKGSQRQIPLIGSSMWAAKQVVDANSAYAFPRYVKRDEVNANSASAAINKWLKPRVPEGCVIHSFRHSLRDRLRAVECPSDIVDAIGGWATSGIGQKYGTGYSLTIKNKWMKRIEVLGSSFSEQ
;
A
#
# COMPACT_ATOMS: atom_id res chain seq x y z
N MET A 1 7.48 -18.64 52.31
CA MET A 1 8.65 -19.09 51.51
C MET A 1 8.13 -19.73 50.25
N ILE A 2 8.12 -19.03 49.15
CA ILE A 2 7.71 -19.56 47.85
C ILE A 2 8.94 -20.21 47.22
N GLN A 3 8.95 -21.53 47.10
CA GLN A 3 10.00 -22.27 46.38
C GLN A 3 10.02 -21.81 44.92
N ASN A 4 11.05 -21.07 44.56
CA ASN A 4 11.35 -20.71 43.16
C ASN A 4 11.89 -21.94 42.43
N SER A 5 11.01 -22.86 42.04
CA SER A 5 11.34 -23.84 41.00
C SER A 5 11.33 -23.10 39.67
N SER A 6 12.49 -22.78 39.13
CA SER A 6 12.61 -22.18 37.81
C SER A 6 12.18 -23.21 36.79
N TYR A 7 11.00 -23.02 36.16
CA TYR A 7 10.50 -23.82 35.04
C TYR A 7 11.29 -23.52 33.75
N LEU A 8 12.62 -23.46 33.85
CA LEU A 8 13.52 -23.12 32.73
C LEU A 8 14.23 -24.36 32.22
N ILE A 9 14.27 -24.50 30.91
CA ILE A 9 15.08 -25.50 30.20
C ILE A 9 15.94 -24.75 29.18
N SER A 10 17.23 -25.07 29.10
CA SER A 10 18.12 -24.57 28.06
C SER A 10 18.25 -25.58 26.92
N ARG A 11 18.08 -25.12 25.67
CA ARG A 11 18.33 -25.92 24.46
C ARG A 11 19.12 -25.06 23.46
N ASN A 12 20.29 -25.54 23.08
CA ASN A 12 21.18 -24.83 22.15
C ASN A 12 21.48 -23.36 22.58
N GLY A 13 21.66 -23.15 23.90
CA GLY A 13 21.92 -21.83 24.48
C GLY A 13 20.72 -20.87 24.54
N ILE A 14 19.52 -21.32 24.17
CA ILE A 14 18.27 -20.55 24.28
C ILE A 14 17.44 -21.12 25.43
N TYR A 15 16.91 -20.24 26.27
CA TYR A 15 16.05 -20.63 27.38
C TYR A 15 14.59 -20.79 26.94
N TYR A 16 13.95 -21.85 27.47
CA TYR A 16 12.54 -22.18 27.28
C TYR A 16 11.87 -22.25 28.65
N TYR A 17 10.66 -21.78 28.74
CA TYR A 17 9.76 -22.01 29.85
C TYR A 17 9.06 -23.36 29.62
N SER A 18 9.06 -24.25 30.64
CA SER A 18 8.45 -25.58 30.55
C SER A 18 7.77 -25.94 31.86
N ARG A 19 6.43 -25.93 31.85
CA ARG A 19 5.63 -26.25 33.04
C ARG A 19 4.53 -27.26 32.72
N ARG A 20 4.33 -28.22 33.62
CA ARG A 20 3.28 -29.22 33.50
C ARG A 20 1.91 -28.57 33.74
N VAL A 21 0.91 -28.95 32.98
CA VAL A 21 -0.49 -28.62 33.25
C VAL A 21 -0.93 -29.34 34.51
N PRO A 22 -1.67 -28.72 35.45
CA PRO A 22 -2.22 -29.40 36.61
C PRO A 22 -3.11 -30.58 36.23
N ALA A 23 -3.01 -31.70 36.98
CA ALA A 23 -3.68 -32.96 36.65
C ALA A 23 -5.20 -32.82 36.55
N ASP A 24 -5.78 -31.97 37.40
CA ASP A 24 -7.21 -31.65 37.45
C ASP A 24 -7.71 -30.94 36.17
N LEU A 25 -6.81 -30.30 35.44
CA LEU A 25 -7.13 -29.57 34.21
C LEU A 25 -6.71 -30.30 32.92
N HIS A 26 -6.05 -31.46 33.00
CA HIS A 26 -5.55 -32.19 31.83
C HIS A 26 -6.63 -32.46 30.77
N LYS A 27 -7.86 -32.72 31.19
CA LYS A 27 -8.98 -32.99 30.27
C LYS A 27 -9.40 -31.79 29.40
N ARG A 28 -8.94 -30.58 29.77
CA ARG A 28 -9.26 -29.33 29.04
C ARG A 28 -8.17 -28.91 28.05
N PHE A 29 -7.02 -29.55 28.09
CA PHE A 29 -5.88 -29.23 27.24
C PHE A 29 -5.45 -30.44 26.41
N ASN A 30 -5.05 -30.19 25.17
CA ASN A 30 -4.55 -31.21 24.25
C ASN A 30 -3.08 -31.58 24.49
N LYS A 31 -2.44 -31.01 25.51
CA LYS A 31 -1.04 -31.22 25.89
C LYS A 31 -0.91 -31.18 27.42
N ASP A 32 -0.09 -32.04 27.95
CA ASP A 32 0.20 -32.12 29.40
C ASP A 32 1.28 -31.17 29.87
N ARG A 33 1.90 -30.40 28.96
CA ARG A 33 2.97 -29.47 29.28
C ARG A 33 2.94 -28.24 28.37
N VAL A 34 3.06 -27.07 29.00
CA VAL A 34 3.25 -25.79 28.33
C VAL A 34 4.75 -25.60 28.10
N ILE A 35 5.18 -25.44 26.84
CA ILE A 35 6.57 -25.16 26.47
C ILE A 35 6.58 -23.91 25.59
N ILE A 36 7.30 -22.85 26.05
CA ILE A 36 7.38 -21.55 25.35
C ILE A 36 8.84 -21.13 25.23
N SER A 37 9.31 -20.80 24.04
CA SER A 37 10.64 -20.20 23.85
C SER A 37 10.68 -18.79 24.41
N LEU A 38 11.64 -18.48 25.29
CA LEU A 38 11.84 -17.16 25.86
C LEU A 38 12.71 -16.25 24.96
N ARG A 39 13.21 -16.81 23.87
CA ARG A 39 14.03 -16.11 22.85
C ARG A 39 15.20 -15.31 23.45
N THR A 40 15.80 -15.82 24.54
CA THR A 40 16.94 -15.19 25.21
C THR A 40 17.99 -16.24 25.59
N ARG A 41 19.24 -15.79 25.59
CA ARG A 41 20.40 -16.55 26.10
C ARG A 41 20.82 -16.09 27.48
N SER A 42 20.24 -14.98 28.00
CA SER A 42 20.51 -14.45 29.32
C SER A 42 19.64 -15.14 30.35
N GLN A 43 20.26 -15.75 31.38
CA GLN A 43 19.58 -16.43 32.47
C GLN A 43 18.70 -15.48 33.29
N ASP A 44 19.17 -14.28 33.59
CA ASP A 44 18.41 -13.30 34.40
C ASP A 44 17.16 -12.80 33.67
N LYS A 45 17.25 -12.59 32.35
CA LYS A 45 16.07 -12.26 31.53
C LYS A 45 15.10 -13.43 31.46
N ALA A 46 15.62 -14.66 31.33
CA ALA A 46 14.80 -15.86 31.29
C ALA A 46 14.04 -16.08 32.61
N LEU A 47 14.70 -15.87 33.76
CA LEU A 47 14.08 -16.00 35.08
C LEU A 47 12.92 -15.01 35.27
N ARG A 48 13.11 -13.74 34.90
CA ARG A 48 12.05 -12.73 34.99
C ARG A 48 10.86 -13.05 34.07
N SER A 49 11.14 -13.48 32.85
CA SER A 49 10.08 -13.88 31.92
C SER A 49 9.34 -15.13 32.39
N ALA A 50 10.06 -16.11 32.97
CA ALA A 50 9.47 -17.34 33.52
C ALA A 50 8.55 -17.04 34.71
N ALA A 51 8.96 -16.14 35.60
CA ALA A 51 8.13 -15.69 36.72
C ALA A 51 6.81 -15.05 36.26
N THR A 52 6.89 -14.15 35.29
CA THR A 52 5.70 -13.50 34.70
C THR A 52 4.76 -14.50 34.02
N LEU A 53 5.32 -15.48 33.30
CA LEU A 53 4.53 -16.55 32.66
C LEU A 53 3.89 -17.46 33.69
N SER A 54 4.60 -17.79 34.77
CA SER A 54 4.06 -18.61 35.87
C SER A 54 2.86 -17.95 36.52
N ASP A 55 2.97 -16.65 36.86
CA ASP A 55 1.90 -15.90 37.47
C ASP A 55 0.65 -15.81 36.56
N ARG A 56 0.85 -15.59 35.24
CA ARG A 56 -0.27 -15.58 34.27
C ARG A 56 -0.94 -16.94 34.15
N LEU A 57 -0.15 -18.03 34.11
CA LEU A 57 -0.69 -19.39 34.01
C LEU A 57 -1.46 -19.79 35.29
N GLU A 58 -0.95 -19.45 36.47
CA GLU A 58 -1.69 -19.69 37.72
C GLU A 58 -3.03 -19.02 37.72
N ARG A 59 -3.08 -17.71 37.46
CA ARG A 59 -4.34 -16.97 37.37
C ARG A 59 -5.31 -17.57 36.36
N HIS A 60 -4.82 -18.02 35.21
CA HIS A 60 -5.66 -18.67 34.21
C HIS A 60 -6.19 -20.04 34.70
N TRP A 61 -5.35 -20.85 35.34
CA TRP A 61 -5.77 -22.12 35.91
C TRP A 61 -6.72 -21.95 37.10
N GLU A 62 -6.53 -20.94 37.91
CA GLU A 62 -7.47 -20.57 38.98
C GLU A 62 -8.82 -20.12 38.43
N SER A 63 -8.84 -19.30 37.39
CA SER A 63 -10.07 -18.93 36.69
C SER A 63 -10.82 -20.14 36.16
N LEU A 64 -10.11 -21.09 35.52
CA LEU A 64 -10.71 -22.34 35.03
C LEU A 64 -11.25 -23.22 36.17
N ARG A 65 -10.61 -23.24 37.34
CA ARG A 65 -11.10 -23.96 38.52
C ARG A 65 -12.35 -23.29 39.10
N LEU A 66 -12.35 -21.97 39.21
CA LEU A 66 -13.51 -21.19 39.65
C LEU A 66 -14.73 -21.38 38.74
N GLU A 67 -14.54 -21.47 37.43
CA GLU A 67 -15.60 -21.83 36.50
C GLU A 67 -16.20 -23.20 36.80
N LEU A 68 -15.36 -24.19 37.23
CA LEU A 68 -15.82 -25.54 37.63
C LEU A 68 -16.52 -25.55 38.97
N PHE A 69 -16.09 -24.70 39.91
CA PHE A 69 -16.63 -24.61 41.27
C PHE A 69 -18.01 -23.97 41.28
N HIS A 70 -18.21 -22.88 40.54
CA HIS A 70 -19.45 -22.11 40.49
C HIS A 70 -20.65 -22.92 39.97
N CYS A 71 -20.39 -23.90 39.12
CA CYS A 71 -21.46 -24.71 38.53
C CYS A 71 -21.96 -25.87 39.41
N ARG A 72 -21.12 -26.41 40.28
CA ARG A 72 -21.46 -27.62 41.06
C ARG A 72 -21.89 -27.35 42.52
N GLU A 73 -21.31 -26.37 43.18
CA GLU A 73 -21.49 -26.18 44.62
C GLU A 73 -22.54 -25.12 44.99
N LEU A 74 -22.83 -24.19 44.09
CA LEU A 74 -23.83 -23.16 44.35
C LEU A 74 -25.25 -23.55 43.94
N GLY A 75 -25.47 -24.79 43.44
CA GLY A 75 -26.81 -25.23 43.00
C GLY A 75 -27.34 -24.35 41.84
N LEU A 76 -26.49 -23.54 41.28
CA LEU A 76 -26.82 -22.72 40.11
C LEU A 76 -26.64 -23.62 38.90
N SER A 77 -27.75 -24.09 38.34
CA SER A 77 -27.72 -24.51 36.95
C SER A 77 -27.12 -23.36 36.16
N LEU A 78 -26.04 -23.62 35.43
CA LEU A 78 -25.67 -22.71 34.36
C LEU A 78 -26.95 -22.52 33.56
N ILE A 79 -27.60 -21.38 33.72
CA ILE A 79 -28.41 -20.86 32.65
C ILE A 79 -27.35 -20.74 31.53
N ASN A 80 -27.40 -21.71 30.61
CA ASN A 80 -26.70 -21.54 29.37
C ASN A 80 -27.07 -20.15 28.88
N HIS A 81 -26.16 -19.18 28.99
CA HIS A 81 -26.24 -17.95 28.24
C HIS A 81 -26.17 -18.23 26.73
N ALA A 82 -26.19 -19.50 26.34
CA ALA A 82 -26.46 -19.96 24.99
C ALA A 82 -27.96 -19.84 24.60
N GLN A 83 -28.81 -19.25 25.47
CA GLN A 83 -30.20 -18.89 25.14
C GLN A 83 -30.63 -17.49 25.65
N VAL A 84 -29.70 -16.54 25.83
CA VAL A 84 -29.96 -15.28 25.16
C VAL A 84 -29.94 -15.68 23.70
N GLU A 85 -31.04 -15.63 23.01
CA GLU A 85 -31.07 -15.53 21.58
C GLU A 85 -30.01 -14.46 21.21
N GLN A 86 -28.76 -14.86 21.05
CA GLN A 86 -27.99 -14.28 20.01
C GLN A 86 -28.87 -14.58 18.80
N VAL A 87 -29.70 -13.63 18.43
CA VAL A 87 -29.93 -13.43 17.00
C VAL A 87 -28.52 -13.49 16.46
N ASP A 88 -28.13 -14.67 15.98
CA ASP A 88 -26.96 -14.82 15.13
C ASP A 88 -27.27 -13.85 14.00
N ALA A 89 -26.90 -12.61 14.22
CA ALA A 89 -27.00 -11.61 13.20
C ALA A 89 -26.05 -12.12 12.12
N SER A 90 -26.61 -12.91 11.22
CA SER A 90 -25.89 -13.45 10.09
C SER A 90 -25.48 -12.27 9.25
N VAL A 91 -24.27 -11.74 9.54
CA VAL A 91 -23.71 -10.59 8.83
C VAL A 91 -23.29 -11.04 7.45
N SER A 92 -24.03 -10.61 6.46
CA SER A 92 -23.72 -10.88 5.05
C SER A 92 -22.50 -10.09 4.60
N LEU A 93 -21.94 -10.46 3.44
CA LEU A 93 -20.86 -9.69 2.82
C LEU A 93 -21.31 -8.26 2.45
N ASP A 94 -22.60 -8.06 2.16
CA ASP A 94 -23.15 -6.74 1.86
C ASP A 94 -23.20 -5.87 3.12
N ASP A 95 -23.68 -6.39 4.24
CA ASP A 95 -23.70 -5.68 5.52
C ASP A 95 -22.28 -5.31 5.99
N ALA A 96 -21.35 -6.23 5.80
CA ALA A 96 -19.94 -6.00 6.10
C ALA A 96 -19.34 -4.88 5.24
N LEU A 97 -19.65 -4.88 3.95
CA LEU A 97 -19.20 -3.85 3.02
C LEU A 97 -19.82 -2.50 3.37
N GLU A 98 -21.10 -2.44 3.65
CA GLU A 98 -21.78 -1.21 4.04
C GLU A 98 -21.17 -0.62 5.32
N THR A 99 -20.97 -1.45 6.34
CA THR A 99 -20.30 -1.05 7.59
C THR A 99 -18.90 -0.53 7.33
N TYR A 100 -18.13 -1.21 6.46
CA TYR A 100 -16.78 -0.80 6.09
C TYR A 100 -16.78 0.56 5.38
N LEU A 101 -17.65 0.75 4.41
CA LEU A 101 -17.72 2.00 3.65
C LEU A 101 -18.21 3.16 4.51
N ARG A 102 -19.17 2.94 5.39
CA ARG A 102 -19.65 3.95 6.33
C ARG A 102 -18.56 4.42 7.29
N LEU A 103 -17.77 3.49 7.85
CA LEU A 103 -16.78 3.83 8.87
C LEU A 103 -15.42 4.25 8.30
N LYS A 104 -15.03 3.72 7.13
CA LYS A 104 -13.72 3.98 6.51
C LYS A 104 -13.79 4.87 5.27
N GLY A 105 -14.99 5.18 4.77
CA GLY A 105 -15.18 5.90 3.51
C GLY A 105 -15.04 7.42 3.62
N THR A 106 -15.20 8.00 4.81
CA THR A 106 -15.13 9.46 4.99
C THR A 106 -13.82 10.03 4.44
N GLY A 107 -13.92 10.96 3.51
CA GLY A 107 -12.77 11.60 2.86
C GLY A 107 -11.97 10.71 1.89
N ARG A 108 -12.50 9.54 1.53
CA ARG A 108 -11.86 8.63 0.59
C ARG A 108 -12.24 8.92 -0.87
N SER A 109 -11.33 8.57 -1.78
CA SER A 109 -11.54 8.73 -3.21
C SER A 109 -12.54 7.71 -3.78
N LYS A 110 -13.16 8.02 -4.91
CA LYS A 110 -14.04 7.10 -5.67
C LYS A 110 -13.38 5.72 -5.92
N THR A 111 -12.07 5.70 -6.16
CA THR A 111 -11.30 4.46 -6.36
C THR A 111 -11.30 3.55 -5.13
N PHE A 112 -11.35 4.10 -3.92
CA PHE A 112 -11.45 3.33 -2.68
C PHE A 112 -12.78 2.56 -2.64
N PHE A 113 -13.89 3.26 -2.88
CA PHE A 113 -15.23 2.65 -2.91
C PHE A 113 -15.33 1.57 -3.99
N GLN A 114 -14.93 1.90 -5.22
CA GLN A 114 -14.92 0.94 -6.33
C GLN A 114 -14.04 -0.28 -6.05
N GLY A 115 -12.90 -0.08 -5.39
CA GLY A 115 -11.98 -1.16 -5.01
C GLY A 115 -12.60 -2.11 -3.99
N ALA A 116 -13.26 -1.58 -2.95
CA ALA A 116 -13.94 -2.37 -1.94
C ALA A 116 -15.12 -3.16 -2.53
N HIS A 117 -16.02 -2.49 -3.26
CA HIS A 117 -17.14 -3.15 -3.95
C HIS A 117 -16.65 -4.29 -4.84
N ARG A 118 -15.73 -4.00 -5.76
CA ARG A 118 -15.19 -5.01 -6.68
C ARG A 118 -14.59 -6.21 -5.97
N SER A 119 -13.88 -5.99 -4.84
CA SER A 119 -13.25 -7.08 -4.10
C SER A 119 -14.28 -8.00 -3.44
N ILE A 120 -15.38 -7.43 -2.93
CA ILE A 120 -16.48 -8.21 -2.35
C ILE A 120 -17.31 -8.91 -3.44
N GLU A 121 -17.55 -8.26 -4.59
CA GLU A 121 -18.20 -8.93 -5.72
C GLU A 121 -17.40 -10.13 -6.23
N TYR A 122 -16.07 -10.03 -6.34
CA TYR A 122 -15.25 -11.20 -6.67
C TYR A 122 -15.38 -12.33 -5.65
N LEU A 123 -15.54 -12.01 -4.36
CA LEU A 123 -15.73 -13.02 -3.33
C LEU A 123 -17.13 -13.68 -3.44
N LYS A 124 -18.17 -12.90 -3.73
CA LYS A 124 -19.51 -13.41 -4.00
C LYS A 124 -19.56 -14.31 -5.24
N ASP A 125 -18.88 -13.90 -6.32
CA ASP A 125 -18.75 -14.68 -7.56
C ASP A 125 -18.14 -16.07 -7.29
N ALA A 126 -17.18 -16.15 -6.37
CA ALA A 126 -16.47 -17.38 -6.05
C ALA A 126 -17.22 -18.32 -5.11
N GLY A 127 -17.94 -17.80 -4.12
CA GLY A 127 -18.51 -18.61 -3.03
C GLY A 127 -19.95 -18.27 -2.63
N GLY A 128 -20.58 -17.33 -3.35
CA GLY A 128 -21.91 -16.81 -2.98
C GLY A 128 -21.87 -15.80 -1.84
N ASN A 129 -23.03 -15.25 -1.49
CA ASN A 129 -23.17 -14.27 -0.41
C ASN A 129 -23.37 -14.97 0.94
N LYS A 130 -22.35 -15.75 1.36
CA LYS A 130 -22.37 -16.45 2.65
C LYS A 130 -22.25 -15.48 3.83
N PRO A 131 -22.92 -15.74 4.97
CA PRO A 131 -22.64 -15.08 6.23
C PRO A 131 -21.18 -15.26 6.64
N ILE A 132 -20.60 -14.22 7.27
CA ILE A 132 -19.18 -14.26 7.70
C ILE A 132 -18.93 -15.40 8.69
N ASN A 133 -19.89 -15.70 9.57
CA ASN A 133 -19.79 -16.78 10.55
C ASN A 133 -19.70 -18.17 9.90
N ASP A 134 -20.26 -18.34 8.71
CA ASP A 134 -20.33 -19.62 7.98
C ASP A 134 -19.17 -19.83 7.01
N MET A 135 -18.20 -18.90 7.00
CA MET A 135 -17.04 -19.00 6.15
C MET A 135 -15.96 -19.91 6.76
N HIS A 136 -15.42 -20.79 5.94
CA HIS A 136 -14.37 -21.73 6.28
C HIS A 136 -13.05 -21.42 5.55
N PRO A 137 -11.90 -21.92 6.02
CA PRO A 137 -10.63 -21.76 5.31
C PRO A 137 -10.64 -22.27 3.86
N SER A 138 -11.50 -23.26 3.54
CA SER A 138 -11.74 -23.73 2.17
C SER A 138 -12.29 -22.65 1.26
N ASP A 139 -13.16 -21.75 1.77
CA ASP A 139 -13.70 -20.65 0.97
C ASP A 139 -12.61 -19.67 0.55
N ALA A 140 -11.61 -19.45 1.41
CA ALA A 140 -10.45 -18.63 1.05
C ALA A 140 -9.59 -19.28 -0.05
N SER A 141 -9.50 -20.61 -0.08
CA SER A 141 -8.79 -21.32 -1.15
C SER A 141 -9.57 -21.27 -2.46
N VAL A 142 -10.87 -21.51 -2.44
CA VAL A 142 -11.75 -21.40 -3.61
C VAL A 142 -11.71 -19.97 -4.18
N PHE A 143 -11.76 -18.96 -3.31
CA PHE A 143 -11.66 -17.57 -3.72
C PHE A 143 -10.32 -17.25 -4.38
N ARG A 144 -9.21 -17.72 -3.82
CA ARG A 144 -7.88 -17.55 -4.40
C ARG A 144 -7.83 -18.14 -5.80
N ASP A 145 -8.26 -19.38 -5.95
CA ASP A 145 -8.18 -20.13 -7.20
C ASP A 145 -9.08 -19.46 -8.27
N HIS A 146 -10.29 -19.04 -7.90
CA HIS A 146 -11.16 -18.25 -8.77
C HIS A 146 -10.50 -16.96 -9.30
N LEU A 147 -9.72 -16.25 -8.47
CA LEU A 147 -9.02 -15.04 -8.91
C LEU A 147 -7.89 -15.38 -9.90
N PHE A 148 -7.18 -16.48 -9.70
CA PHE A 148 -6.18 -16.97 -10.65
C PHE A 148 -6.82 -17.44 -11.96
N ASP A 149 -7.95 -18.13 -11.93
CA ASP A 149 -8.71 -18.55 -13.12
C ASP A 149 -9.19 -17.35 -13.95
N LYS A 150 -9.47 -16.21 -13.30
CA LYS A 150 -9.71 -14.92 -13.98
C LYS A 150 -8.43 -14.30 -14.58
N GLY A 151 -7.28 -14.95 -14.52
CA GLY A 151 -6.01 -14.47 -15.08
C GLY A 151 -5.33 -13.37 -14.25
N MET A 152 -5.64 -13.22 -12.95
CA MET A 152 -5.01 -12.21 -12.12
C MET A 152 -3.59 -12.62 -11.69
N SER A 153 -2.66 -11.66 -11.71
CA SER A 153 -1.33 -11.86 -11.14
C SER A 153 -1.39 -11.98 -9.61
N SER A 154 -0.41 -12.69 -9.01
CA SER A 154 -0.30 -12.83 -7.54
C SER A 154 -0.34 -11.50 -6.80
N ALA A 155 0.28 -10.45 -7.36
CA ALA A 155 0.22 -9.10 -6.79
C ALA A 155 -1.20 -8.52 -6.77
N SER A 156 -2.01 -8.81 -7.81
CA SER A 156 -3.42 -8.40 -7.88
C SER A 156 -4.28 -9.20 -6.92
N VAL A 157 -4.07 -10.52 -6.85
CA VAL A 157 -4.73 -11.41 -5.88
C VAL A 157 -4.47 -10.95 -4.45
N ARG A 158 -3.21 -10.68 -4.08
CA ARG A 158 -2.86 -10.16 -2.74
C ARG A 158 -3.58 -8.85 -2.42
N ARG A 159 -3.73 -7.96 -3.40
CA ARG A 159 -4.43 -6.68 -3.22
C ARG A 159 -5.92 -6.88 -2.96
N VAL A 160 -6.57 -7.78 -3.72
CA VAL A 160 -7.98 -8.14 -3.52
C VAL A 160 -8.17 -8.77 -2.14
N PHE A 161 -7.33 -9.75 -1.77
CA PHE A 161 -7.33 -10.36 -0.42
C PHE A 161 -7.13 -9.33 0.69
N ALA A 162 -6.24 -8.36 0.52
CA ALA A 162 -6.03 -7.30 1.51
C ALA A 162 -7.30 -6.45 1.70
N SER A 163 -8.04 -6.17 0.63
CA SER A 163 -9.32 -5.47 0.68
C SER A 163 -10.38 -6.29 1.41
N VAL A 164 -10.59 -7.56 1.01
CA VAL A 164 -11.53 -8.49 1.66
C VAL A 164 -11.20 -8.65 3.14
N LYS A 165 -9.93 -8.91 3.48
CA LYS A 165 -9.49 -9.01 4.89
C LYS A 165 -9.84 -7.78 5.70
N SER A 166 -9.69 -6.60 5.11
CA SER A 166 -9.98 -5.34 5.80
C SER A 166 -11.47 -5.15 6.07
N VAL A 167 -12.33 -5.52 5.12
CA VAL A 167 -13.79 -5.49 5.25
C VAL A 167 -14.24 -6.46 6.34
N ILE A 168 -13.84 -7.73 6.23
CA ILE A 168 -14.26 -8.79 7.17
C ILE A 168 -13.73 -8.54 8.59
N ASN A 169 -12.46 -8.12 8.76
CA ASN A 169 -11.93 -7.78 10.08
C ASN A 169 -12.69 -6.65 10.77
N LEU A 170 -13.17 -5.68 9.99
CA LEU A 170 -13.97 -4.60 10.56
C LEU A 170 -15.34 -5.11 10.95
N ALA A 171 -16.02 -5.87 10.09
CA ALA A 171 -17.32 -6.45 10.35
C ALA A 171 -17.31 -7.35 11.61
N ILE A 172 -16.32 -8.24 11.75
CA ILE A 172 -16.15 -9.10 12.92
C ILE A 172 -16.13 -8.26 14.21
N ARG A 173 -15.36 -7.14 14.20
CA ARG A 173 -15.24 -6.27 15.39
C ARG A 173 -16.49 -5.45 15.67
N GLU A 174 -17.07 -4.84 14.65
CA GLU A 174 -18.23 -3.93 14.81
C GLU A 174 -19.51 -4.67 15.15
N HIS A 175 -19.68 -5.89 14.61
CA HIS A 175 -20.85 -6.72 14.89
C HIS A 175 -20.63 -7.73 16.03
N GLY A 176 -19.44 -7.75 16.66
CA GLY A 176 -19.14 -8.64 17.78
C GLY A 176 -19.17 -10.13 17.43
N LEU A 177 -18.83 -10.49 16.17
CA LEU A 177 -18.90 -11.86 15.70
C LEU A 177 -17.85 -12.74 16.38
N ASN A 178 -18.27 -13.92 16.84
CA ASN A 178 -17.37 -14.89 17.46
C ASN A 178 -16.71 -15.83 16.42
N CYS A 179 -16.06 -15.24 15.42
CA CYS A 179 -15.37 -16.00 14.38
C CYS A 179 -14.01 -15.35 14.06
N THR A 180 -13.14 -16.08 13.38
CA THR A 180 -11.86 -15.58 12.88
C THR A 180 -11.92 -15.32 11.39
N ASN A 181 -11.17 -14.33 10.92
CA ASN A 181 -11.11 -14.03 9.50
C ASN A 181 -10.32 -15.12 8.74
N VAL A 182 -11.03 -15.98 8.04
CA VAL A 182 -10.46 -17.12 7.29
C VAL A 182 -9.51 -16.70 6.16
N PHE A 183 -9.63 -15.48 5.65
CA PHE A 183 -8.77 -14.96 4.59
C PHE A 183 -7.42 -14.45 5.13
N ALA A 184 -7.24 -14.32 6.46
CA ALA A 184 -6.03 -13.75 7.04
C ALA A 184 -4.79 -14.63 6.82
N GLY A 185 -4.96 -15.96 6.84
CA GLY A 185 -3.88 -16.94 6.69
C GLY A 185 -3.79 -17.58 5.29
N ALA A 186 -4.56 -17.12 4.30
CA ALA A 186 -4.57 -17.74 2.99
C ALA A 186 -3.21 -17.61 2.30
N PHE A 187 -2.65 -18.75 1.86
CA PHE A 187 -1.43 -18.78 1.07
C PHE A 187 -1.71 -18.30 -0.36
N ILE A 188 -0.95 -17.34 -0.83
CA ILE A 188 -0.98 -16.84 -2.20
C ILE A 188 0.42 -17.03 -2.79
N PRO A 189 0.59 -17.91 -3.80
CA PRO A 189 1.87 -18.17 -4.42
C PRO A 189 2.48 -16.91 -5.01
N ASP A 190 3.79 -16.85 -5.09
CA ASP A 190 4.50 -15.79 -5.80
C ASP A 190 4.49 -16.06 -7.30
N ASP A 191 4.34 -15.01 -8.10
CA ASP A 191 4.59 -15.12 -9.54
C ASP A 191 6.08 -15.38 -9.76
N ALA A 192 6.41 -16.27 -10.66
CA ALA A 192 7.80 -16.63 -10.99
C ALA A 192 8.65 -15.44 -11.48
N ALA A 193 8.06 -14.38 -11.96
CA ALA A 193 8.70 -13.09 -12.24
C ALA A 193 7.63 -11.99 -12.36
N SER A 194 7.49 -11.14 -11.38
CA SER A 194 6.83 -9.85 -11.58
C SER A 194 7.73 -9.02 -12.51
N ALA A 195 7.29 -8.80 -13.73
CA ALA A 195 8.01 -7.96 -14.68
C ALA A 195 8.25 -6.56 -14.07
N LYS A 196 9.50 -6.28 -13.70
CA LYS A 196 9.88 -4.93 -13.26
C LYS A 196 9.65 -3.98 -14.42
N ARG A 197 8.98 -2.86 -14.18
CA ARG A 197 8.86 -1.80 -15.18
C ARG A 197 10.26 -1.28 -15.51
N LEU A 198 10.62 -1.34 -16.77
CA LEU A 198 11.91 -0.88 -17.28
C LEU A 198 11.88 0.65 -17.49
N PRO A 199 13.00 1.34 -17.26
CA PRO A 199 13.18 2.71 -17.70
C PRO A 199 13.24 2.77 -19.24
N ILE A 200 12.78 3.87 -19.82
CA ILE A 200 12.95 4.16 -21.25
C ILE A 200 14.41 4.64 -21.46
N PRO A 201 15.15 4.07 -22.41
CA PRO A 201 16.52 4.52 -22.73
C PRO A 201 16.56 6.00 -23.15
N VAL A 202 17.65 6.69 -22.82
CA VAL A 202 17.80 8.14 -23.08
C VAL A 202 17.68 8.48 -24.57
N ALA A 203 18.27 7.66 -25.47
CA ALA A 203 18.15 7.86 -26.91
C ALA A 203 16.68 7.81 -27.37
N VAL A 204 15.90 6.85 -26.84
CA VAL A 204 14.46 6.72 -27.15
C VAL A 204 13.68 7.91 -26.60
N ILE A 205 14.01 8.40 -25.39
CA ILE A 205 13.40 9.61 -24.83
C ILE A 205 13.58 10.81 -25.77
N LYS A 206 14.79 11.01 -26.30
CA LYS A 206 15.08 12.11 -27.25
C LYS A 206 14.26 12.01 -28.53
N SER A 207 14.23 10.82 -29.15
CA SER A 207 13.44 10.60 -30.36
C SER A 207 11.94 10.89 -30.10
N ILE A 208 11.42 10.51 -28.93
CA ILE A 208 10.03 10.82 -28.53
C ILE A 208 9.84 12.32 -28.38
N GLN A 209 10.79 13.03 -27.74
CA GLN A 209 10.73 14.48 -27.56
C GLN A 209 10.80 15.25 -28.88
N GLU A 210 11.58 14.81 -29.82
CA GLU A 210 11.64 15.37 -31.19
C GLU A 210 10.31 15.20 -31.92
N GLU A 211 9.74 13.98 -31.85
CA GLU A 211 8.43 13.69 -32.45
C GLU A 211 7.31 14.49 -31.76
N CYS A 212 7.36 14.65 -30.44
CA CYS A 212 6.41 15.47 -29.71
C CYS A 212 6.43 16.93 -30.20
N ARG A 213 7.61 17.50 -30.44
CA ARG A 213 7.75 18.86 -30.95
C ARG A 213 7.23 18.98 -32.40
N ALA A 214 7.49 17.95 -33.24
CA ALA A 214 7.02 17.94 -34.63
C ALA A 214 5.49 17.88 -34.72
N ILE A 215 4.83 17.07 -33.87
CA ILE A 215 3.37 16.93 -33.82
C ILE A 215 2.70 18.12 -33.15
N ASN A 216 3.27 18.63 -32.07
CA ASN A 216 2.90 19.86 -31.36
C ASN A 216 1.40 19.92 -30.98
N ASP A 217 0.91 18.97 -30.20
CA ASP A 217 -0.45 18.94 -29.69
C ASP A 217 -0.48 18.73 -28.15
N GLU A 218 -1.64 18.91 -27.53
CA GLU A 218 -1.85 18.81 -26.09
C GLU A 218 -1.34 17.47 -25.50
N ASN A 219 -1.52 16.35 -26.22
CA ASN A 219 -1.05 15.05 -25.74
C ASN A 219 0.48 14.96 -25.74
N ARG A 220 1.15 15.56 -26.72
CA ARG A 220 2.62 15.58 -26.84
C ARG A 220 3.23 16.53 -25.83
N TRP A 221 2.59 17.65 -25.58
CA TRP A 221 3.01 18.54 -24.48
C TRP A 221 2.98 17.80 -23.14
N LEU A 222 1.93 16.98 -22.90
CA LEU A 222 1.83 16.19 -21.66
C LEU A 222 2.94 15.12 -21.56
N VAL A 223 3.29 14.47 -22.69
CA VAL A 223 4.39 13.51 -22.71
C VAL A 223 5.73 14.20 -22.44
N ASP A 224 6.00 15.30 -23.14
CA ASP A 224 7.25 16.05 -23.00
C ASP A 224 7.42 16.66 -21.60
N LEU A 225 6.33 17.18 -21.02
CA LEU A 225 6.35 17.66 -19.66
C LEU A 225 6.76 16.56 -18.68
N ILE A 226 6.21 15.36 -18.83
CA ILE A 226 6.50 14.21 -17.96
C ILE A 226 7.91 13.67 -18.21
N SER A 227 8.41 13.73 -19.45
CA SER A 227 9.68 13.11 -19.85
C SER A 227 10.87 13.63 -19.06
N ASP A 228 10.88 14.93 -18.72
CA ASP A 228 11.97 15.57 -17.97
C ASP A 228 11.59 15.88 -16.51
N THR A 229 10.31 16.05 -16.18
CA THR A 229 9.88 16.29 -14.79
C THR A 229 9.69 15.01 -13.97
N GLY A 230 9.42 13.88 -14.62
CA GLY A 230 9.05 12.63 -13.98
C GLY A 230 7.80 12.71 -13.11
N MET A 231 6.91 13.66 -13.34
CA MET A 231 5.63 13.77 -12.66
C MET A 231 4.78 12.52 -12.85
N ARG A 232 3.88 12.23 -11.90
CA ARG A 232 2.86 11.22 -12.15
C ARG A 232 1.87 11.74 -13.18
N LEU A 233 1.35 10.86 -14.03
CA LEU A 233 0.41 11.25 -15.06
C LEU A 233 -0.78 12.06 -14.52
N SER A 234 -1.35 11.66 -13.38
CA SER A 234 -2.45 12.41 -12.76
C SER A 234 -2.02 13.75 -12.18
N GLU A 235 -0.76 13.90 -11.78
CA GLU A 235 -0.19 15.18 -11.32
C GLU A 235 -0.09 16.15 -12.50
N ALA A 236 0.46 15.69 -13.61
CA ALA A 236 0.65 16.49 -14.80
C ALA A 236 -0.68 16.80 -15.52
N ALA A 237 -1.51 15.78 -15.75
CA ALA A 237 -2.79 15.95 -16.47
C ALA A 237 -3.78 16.88 -15.74
N GLY A 238 -3.67 17.03 -14.42
CA GLY A 238 -4.52 17.93 -13.63
C GLY A 238 -3.83 19.25 -13.22
N LEU A 239 -2.74 19.62 -13.89
CA LEU A 239 -1.99 20.83 -13.57
C LEU A 239 -2.81 22.09 -13.89
N HIS A 240 -2.80 23.05 -12.99
CA HIS A 240 -3.39 24.37 -13.21
C HIS A 240 -2.34 25.32 -13.79
N ILE A 241 -2.75 26.24 -14.65
CA ILE A 241 -1.82 27.15 -15.30
C ILE A 241 -1.06 28.02 -14.27
N ASN A 242 -1.71 28.44 -13.19
CA ASN A 242 -1.11 29.23 -12.11
C ASN A 242 -0.12 28.42 -11.23
N ASP A 243 0.09 27.15 -11.50
CA ASP A 243 1.13 26.35 -10.85
C ASP A 243 2.43 26.32 -11.69
N ILE A 244 2.44 26.97 -12.88
CA ILE A 244 3.57 27.04 -13.80
C ILE A 244 4.16 28.44 -13.75
N TYR A 245 5.42 28.57 -13.38
CA TYR A 245 6.17 29.80 -13.23
C TYR A 245 7.28 29.82 -14.28
N LEU A 246 7.10 30.61 -15.37
CA LEU A 246 8.07 30.70 -16.47
C LEU A 246 8.97 31.91 -16.37
N ASP A 247 8.49 33.00 -15.75
CA ASP A 247 9.18 34.33 -15.72
C ASP A 247 10.12 34.47 -14.52
N GLU A 248 10.33 33.40 -13.75
CA GLU A 248 11.23 33.38 -12.61
C GLU A 248 12.69 33.05 -13.08
N ASP A 249 13.70 33.44 -12.29
CA ASP A 249 15.10 33.10 -12.55
C ASP A 249 15.34 31.60 -12.83
N ILE A 250 14.59 30.79 -12.17
CA ILE A 250 14.54 29.34 -12.38
C ILE A 250 13.07 28.99 -12.67
N PRO A 251 12.69 28.75 -13.93
CA PRO A 251 11.35 28.31 -14.26
C PRO A 251 11.02 26.97 -13.60
N TYR A 252 9.82 26.84 -13.04
CA TYR A 252 9.42 25.66 -12.29
C TYR A 252 7.91 25.43 -12.27
N ILE A 253 7.51 24.24 -11.88
CA ILE A 253 6.15 23.88 -11.51
C ILE A 253 6.07 23.79 -9.99
N ASP A 254 5.13 24.49 -9.36
CA ASP A 254 4.76 24.31 -7.95
C ASP A 254 3.63 23.27 -7.84
N LEU A 255 4.02 22.02 -7.67
CA LEU A 255 3.06 20.93 -7.57
C LEU A 255 2.44 20.90 -6.17
N LYS A 256 1.24 21.44 -6.04
CA LYS A 256 0.44 21.51 -4.80
C LYS A 256 -0.91 20.81 -4.98
N PRO A 257 -1.58 20.37 -3.89
CA PRO A 257 -2.90 19.77 -3.99
C PRO A 257 -3.97 20.79 -4.43
N HIS A 258 -4.91 20.30 -5.24
CA HIS A 258 -6.12 21.03 -5.63
C HIS A 258 -7.37 20.19 -5.39
N PRO A 259 -8.56 20.76 -5.26
CA PRO A 259 -9.80 19.99 -5.07
C PRO A 259 -10.03 18.94 -6.16
N TRP A 260 -9.74 19.27 -7.42
CA TRP A 260 -9.86 18.35 -8.56
C TRP A 260 -8.67 17.40 -8.73
N ARG A 261 -7.54 17.67 -8.08
CA ARG A 261 -6.30 16.89 -8.18
C ARG A 261 -5.64 16.75 -6.81
N PRO A 262 -6.11 15.82 -5.97
CA PRO A 262 -5.42 15.48 -4.74
C PRO A 262 -4.06 14.84 -5.04
N LEU A 263 -3.08 15.04 -4.17
CA LEU A 263 -1.79 14.39 -4.27
C LEU A 263 -1.81 13.05 -3.51
N LYS A 264 -1.10 12.05 -4.06
CA LYS A 264 -1.08 10.69 -3.48
C LYS A 264 -0.53 10.64 -2.04
N THR A 265 0.46 11.48 -1.74
CA THR A 265 1.12 11.57 -0.42
C THR A 265 1.48 13.02 -0.13
N LYS A 266 1.67 13.37 1.14
CA LYS A 266 2.15 14.71 1.53
C LYS A 266 3.49 15.07 0.86
N GLY A 267 4.42 14.10 0.72
CA GLY A 267 5.71 14.30 0.05
C GLY A 267 5.62 14.45 -1.48
N SER A 268 4.42 14.31 -2.07
CA SER A 268 4.23 14.59 -3.51
C SER A 268 4.21 16.10 -3.81
N GLN A 269 3.88 16.94 -2.84
CA GLN A 269 3.95 18.41 -2.99
C GLN A 269 5.41 18.83 -3.09
N ARG A 270 5.74 19.55 -4.16
CA ARG A 270 7.12 19.94 -4.44
C ARG A 270 7.22 20.94 -5.58
N GLN A 271 8.28 21.73 -5.58
CA GLN A 271 8.70 22.52 -6.72
C GLN A 271 9.60 21.68 -7.64
N ILE A 272 9.33 21.69 -8.94
CA ILE A 272 10.05 20.91 -9.96
C ILE A 272 10.62 21.88 -10.98
N PRO A 273 11.95 22.03 -11.10
CA PRO A 273 12.55 22.86 -12.13
C PRO A 273 12.18 22.37 -13.54
N LEU A 274 11.96 23.30 -14.44
CA LEU A 274 11.70 23.03 -15.86
C LEU A 274 13.02 23.09 -16.64
N ILE A 275 13.31 22.04 -17.39
CA ILE A 275 14.49 21.93 -18.25
C ILE A 275 14.08 21.34 -19.62
N GLY A 276 14.91 21.54 -20.65
CA GLY A 276 14.80 20.87 -21.93
C GLY A 276 13.38 20.82 -22.49
N SER A 277 12.90 19.60 -22.75
CA SER A 277 11.57 19.39 -23.32
C SER A 277 10.43 19.77 -22.38
N SER A 278 10.62 19.62 -21.06
CA SER A 278 9.59 20.05 -20.11
C SER A 278 9.40 21.57 -20.12
N MET A 279 10.45 22.35 -20.36
CA MET A 279 10.38 23.80 -20.51
C MET A 279 9.63 24.19 -21.78
N TRP A 280 9.94 23.52 -22.91
CA TRP A 280 9.22 23.75 -24.16
C TRP A 280 7.73 23.44 -24.00
N ALA A 281 7.38 22.28 -23.44
CA ALA A 281 5.99 21.87 -23.22
C ALA A 281 5.23 22.85 -22.31
N ALA A 282 5.87 23.32 -21.23
CA ALA A 282 5.29 24.31 -20.32
C ALA A 282 4.96 25.64 -21.03
N LYS A 283 5.83 26.11 -21.95
CA LYS A 283 5.56 27.30 -22.79
C LYS A 283 4.33 27.08 -23.67
N GLN A 284 4.26 25.94 -24.41
CA GLN A 284 3.10 25.63 -25.24
C GLN A 284 1.78 25.62 -24.44
N VAL A 285 1.83 25.05 -23.23
CA VAL A 285 0.68 25.00 -22.32
C VAL A 285 0.25 26.40 -21.88
N VAL A 286 1.19 27.28 -21.51
CA VAL A 286 0.89 28.65 -21.13
C VAL A 286 0.34 29.48 -22.30
N ASP A 287 0.95 29.31 -23.49
CA ASP A 287 0.52 30.01 -24.71
C ASP A 287 -0.88 29.58 -25.15
N ALA A 288 -1.33 28.37 -24.80
CA ALA A 288 -2.69 27.89 -25.08
C ALA A 288 -3.78 28.62 -24.26
N ASN A 289 -3.40 29.41 -23.27
CA ASN A 289 -4.25 30.33 -22.50
C ASN A 289 -5.53 29.67 -21.92
N SER A 290 -5.39 28.52 -21.31
CA SER A 290 -6.48 27.79 -20.62
C SER A 290 -6.24 27.78 -19.11
N ALA A 291 -7.31 27.68 -18.32
CA ALA A 291 -7.19 27.59 -16.85
C ALA A 291 -6.44 26.31 -16.41
N TYR A 292 -6.65 25.21 -17.13
CA TYR A 292 -5.94 23.95 -16.91
C TYR A 292 -4.89 23.74 -17.99
N ALA A 293 -3.75 23.22 -17.62
CA ALA A 293 -2.68 22.86 -18.55
C ALA A 293 -3.14 21.84 -19.61
N PHE A 294 -4.06 20.96 -19.22
CA PHE A 294 -4.60 19.89 -20.09
C PHE A 294 -6.12 19.78 -19.89
N PRO A 295 -6.92 20.75 -20.41
CA PRO A 295 -8.37 20.82 -20.17
C PRO A 295 -9.13 19.58 -20.67
N ARG A 296 -8.61 18.89 -21.67
CA ARG A 296 -9.15 17.61 -22.18
C ARG A 296 -9.33 16.57 -21.05
N TYR A 297 -8.46 16.58 -20.07
CA TYR A 297 -8.40 15.60 -18.99
C TYR A 297 -8.96 16.08 -17.66
N VAL A 298 -9.40 17.33 -17.58
CA VAL A 298 -10.07 17.87 -16.37
C VAL A 298 -11.54 18.14 -16.73
N LYS A 299 -12.46 17.37 -16.14
CA LYS A 299 -13.89 17.53 -16.37
C LYS A 299 -14.64 17.47 -15.04
N ARG A 300 -15.58 18.38 -14.83
CA ARG A 300 -16.42 18.43 -13.62
C ARG A 300 -15.59 18.37 -12.34
N ASP A 301 -14.51 19.15 -12.28
CA ASP A 301 -13.58 19.21 -11.17
C ASP A 301 -12.95 17.87 -10.77
N GLU A 302 -12.78 16.95 -11.74
CA GLU A 302 -12.05 15.68 -11.58
C GLU A 302 -11.06 15.46 -12.71
N VAL A 303 -9.87 14.94 -12.37
CA VAL A 303 -8.85 14.55 -13.37
C VAL A 303 -9.12 13.16 -13.87
N ASN A 304 -9.33 13.00 -15.18
CA ASN A 304 -9.46 11.71 -15.84
C ASN A 304 -8.10 11.17 -16.31
N ALA A 305 -7.25 10.79 -15.36
CA ALA A 305 -5.95 10.21 -15.65
C ALA A 305 -6.02 8.88 -16.42
N ASN A 306 -7.12 8.13 -16.33
CA ASN A 306 -7.30 6.88 -17.07
C ASN A 306 -7.45 7.13 -18.58
N SER A 307 -8.21 8.14 -18.97
CA SER A 307 -8.35 8.56 -20.36
C SER A 307 -7.00 9.03 -20.93
N ALA A 308 -6.26 9.87 -20.16
CA ALA A 308 -4.92 10.29 -20.53
C ALA A 308 -3.97 9.10 -20.68
N SER A 309 -4.00 8.16 -19.75
CA SER A 309 -3.17 6.95 -19.81
C SER A 309 -3.47 6.11 -21.04
N ALA A 310 -4.74 5.90 -21.37
CA ALA A 310 -5.14 5.11 -22.53
C ALA A 310 -4.67 5.76 -23.85
N ALA A 311 -4.92 7.07 -24.02
CA ALA A 311 -4.53 7.81 -25.22
C ALA A 311 -3.00 7.85 -25.41
N ILE A 312 -2.28 8.21 -24.36
CA ILE A 312 -0.82 8.37 -24.40
C ILE A 312 -0.12 7.01 -24.58
N ASN A 313 -0.50 5.98 -23.82
CA ASN A 313 0.15 4.67 -23.94
C ASN A 313 -0.14 3.98 -25.28
N LYS A 314 -1.31 4.22 -25.89
CA LYS A 314 -1.60 3.77 -27.26
C LYS A 314 -0.60 4.37 -28.26
N TRP A 315 -0.28 5.66 -28.12
CA TRP A 315 0.70 6.33 -28.97
C TRP A 315 2.14 5.93 -28.67
N LEU A 316 2.49 5.75 -27.37
CA LEU A 316 3.85 5.36 -26.95
C LEU A 316 4.20 3.91 -27.32
N LYS A 317 3.22 2.98 -27.32
CA LYS A 317 3.46 1.55 -27.47
C LYS A 317 4.40 1.16 -28.62
N PRO A 318 4.28 1.69 -29.85
CA PRO A 318 5.21 1.37 -30.94
C PRO A 318 6.54 2.13 -30.87
N ARG A 319 6.74 3.04 -29.92
CA ARG A 319 7.87 3.98 -29.82
C ARG A 319 8.81 3.68 -28.66
N VAL A 320 8.40 2.83 -27.73
CA VAL A 320 9.15 2.48 -26.53
C VAL A 320 9.41 0.97 -26.49
N PRO A 321 10.45 0.50 -25.79
CA PRO A 321 10.66 -0.92 -25.56
C PRO A 321 9.43 -1.59 -24.94
N GLU A 322 9.27 -2.87 -25.18
CA GLU A 322 8.18 -3.67 -24.63
C GLU A 322 8.09 -3.54 -23.10
N GLY A 323 6.88 -3.41 -22.57
CA GLY A 323 6.64 -3.22 -21.13
C GLY A 323 6.82 -1.79 -20.64
N CYS A 324 7.35 -0.86 -21.45
CA CYS A 324 7.43 0.55 -21.12
C CYS A 324 6.10 1.27 -21.37
N VAL A 325 5.78 2.23 -20.50
CA VAL A 325 4.57 3.04 -20.52
C VAL A 325 4.90 4.48 -20.08
N ILE A 326 3.95 5.40 -20.15
CA ILE A 326 4.18 6.80 -19.70
C ILE A 326 4.79 6.88 -18.29
N HIS A 327 4.47 5.98 -17.38
CA HIS A 327 5.08 5.95 -16.04
C HIS A 327 6.56 5.56 -16.06
N SER A 328 7.06 4.93 -17.12
CA SER A 328 8.47 4.55 -17.28
C SER A 328 9.40 5.77 -17.38
N PHE A 329 8.92 6.92 -17.86
CA PHE A 329 9.69 8.17 -17.83
C PHE A 329 10.09 8.56 -16.40
N ARG A 330 9.27 8.25 -15.43
CA ARG A 330 9.58 8.52 -14.02
C ARG A 330 10.69 7.60 -13.50
N HIS A 331 10.77 6.36 -13.99
CA HIS A 331 11.92 5.47 -13.72
C HIS A 331 13.17 5.99 -14.43
N SER A 332 13.03 6.42 -15.68
CA SER A 332 14.13 7.00 -16.46
C SER A 332 14.70 8.26 -15.81
N LEU A 333 13.87 9.16 -15.30
CA LEU A 333 14.34 10.35 -14.57
C LEU A 333 15.22 9.94 -13.38
N ARG A 334 14.79 8.93 -12.60
CA ARG A 334 15.57 8.44 -11.46
C ARG A 334 16.93 7.93 -11.88
N ASP A 335 16.99 7.18 -12.97
CA ASP A 335 18.26 6.62 -13.48
C ASP A 335 19.14 7.68 -14.14
N ARG A 336 18.57 8.65 -14.86
CA ARG A 336 19.28 9.81 -15.39
C ARG A 336 19.92 10.65 -14.26
N LEU A 337 19.20 10.89 -13.17
CA LEU A 337 19.74 11.60 -12.00
C LEU A 337 20.85 10.79 -11.32
N ARG A 338 20.73 9.47 -11.24
CA ARG A 338 21.80 8.60 -10.73
C ARG A 338 23.04 8.60 -11.63
N ALA A 339 22.85 8.63 -12.94
CA ALA A 339 23.94 8.67 -13.91
C ALA A 339 24.81 9.93 -13.81
N VAL A 340 24.26 11.03 -13.26
CA VAL A 340 25.00 12.26 -12.94
C VAL A 340 25.43 12.33 -11.46
N GLU A 341 25.37 11.20 -10.74
CA GLU A 341 25.76 11.09 -9.33
C GLU A 341 24.96 12.00 -8.38
N CYS A 342 23.69 12.28 -8.72
CA CYS A 342 22.81 13.06 -7.86
C CYS A 342 22.57 12.33 -6.52
N PRO A 343 22.79 12.97 -5.36
CA PRO A 343 22.49 12.38 -4.05
C PRO A 343 21.07 11.84 -3.98
N SER A 344 20.91 10.67 -3.36
CA SER A 344 19.62 9.92 -3.35
C SER A 344 18.46 10.70 -2.77
N ASP A 345 18.72 11.52 -1.76
CA ASP A 345 17.74 12.38 -1.08
C ASP A 345 17.28 13.55 -1.96
N ILE A 346 18.19 14.10 -2.79
CA ILE A 346 17.84 15.11 -3.80
C ILE A 346 17.03 14.44 -4.93
N VAL A 347 17.42 13.24 -5.37
CA VAL A 347 16.64 12.45 -6.34
C VAL A 347 15.22 12.25 -5.82
N ASP A 348 15.07 11.86 -4.56
CA ASP A 348 13.77 11.65 -3.93
C ASP A 348 12.96 12.95 -3.80
N ALA A 349 13.62 14.08 -3.47
CA ALA A 349 12.99 15.39 -3.40
C ALA A 349 12.48 15.88 -4.77
N ILE A 350 13.25 15.69 -5.84
CA ILE A 350 12.82 16.03 -7.20
C ILE A 350 11.64 15.17 -7.63
N GLY A 351 11.74 13.86 -7.44
CA GLY A 351 10.72 12.92 -7.85
C GLY A 351 9.48 12.89 -6.94
N GLY A 352 9.55 13.39 -5.71
CA GLY A 352 8.50 13.21 -4.70
C GLY A 352 8.34 11.74 -4.31
N TRP A 353 9.47 11.04 -4.10
CA TRP A 353 9.54 9.72 -3.49
C TRP A 353 9.72 9.85 -1.98
N ALA A 354 9.30 8.81 -1.25
CA ALA A 354 9.55 8.78 0.17
C ALA A 354 11.01 8.38 0.45
N THR A 355 11.72 9.20 1.22
CA THR A 355 13.06 8.87 1.69
C THR A 355 12.97 8.17 3.03
N SER A 356 13.72 7.07 3.22
CA SER A 356 13.79 6.36 4.49
C SER A 356 14.76 7.09 5.42
N GLY A 357 14.31 7.41 6.63
CA GLY A 357 15.14 7.99 7.69
C GLY A 357 14.45 9.08 8.48
N ILE A 358 14.80 9.16 9.79
CA ILE A 358 14.21 10.15 10.71
C ILE A 358 14.75 11.54 10.39
N GLY A 359 16.00 11.69 9.97
CA GLY A 359 16.64 12.96 9.65
C GLY A 359 15.99 13.73 8.50
N GLN A 360 15.32 13.04 7.59
CA GLN A 360 14.62 13.62 6.45
C GLN A 360 13.31 14.37 6.83
N LYS A 361 12.85 14.20 8.07
CA LYS A 361 11.66 14.90 8.59
C LYS A 361 11.97 16.29 9.15
N TYR A 362 13.25 16.62 9.29
CA TYR A 362 13.73 17.90 9.80
C TYR A 362 14.15 18.80 8.63
N GLY A 363 13.83 20.10 8.74
CA GLY A 363 14.20 21.12 7.75
C GLY A 363 13.12 21.36 6.69
N THR A 364 13.36 22.37 5.83
CA THR A 364 12.46 22.83 4.77
C THR A 364 12.65 22.10 3.42
N GLY A 365 13.52 21.07 3.39
CA GLY A 365 13.88 20.35 2.17
C GLY A 365 14.92 21.09 1.31
N TYR A 366 15.08 20.65 0.06
CA TYR A 366 16.06 21.21 -0.87
C TYR A 366 15.49 22.41 -1.63
N SER A 367 16.29 23.50 -1.74
CA SER A 367 15.93 24.69 -2.50
C SER A 367 15.77 24.37 -4.00
N LEU A 368 15.01 25.24 -4.69
CA LEU A 368 14.81 25.13 -6.14
C LEU A 368 16.17 25.19 -6.89
N THR A 369 17.11 26.02 -6.43
CA THR A 369 18.46 26.16 -6.99
C THR A 369 19.25 24.84 -6.97
N ILE A 370 19.21 24.11 -5.83
CA ILE A 370 19.89 22.82 -5.71
C ILE A 370 19.26 21.79 -6.66
N LYS A 371 17.94 21.70 -6.70
CA LYS A 371 17.23 20.80 -7.62
C LYS A 371 17.54 21.13 -9.07
N ASN A 372 17.53 22.41 -9.46
CA ASN A 372 17.83 22.87 -10.80
C ASN A 372 19.27 22.52 -11.24
N LYS A 373 20.24 22.67 -10.34
CA LYS A 373 21.63 22.26 -10.58
C LYS A 373 21.75 20.81 -11.08
N TRP A 374 21.01 19.90 -10.45
CA TRP A 374 21.05 18.48 -10.81
C TRP A 374 20.19 18.18 -12.03
N MET A 375 19.05 18.85 -12.19
CA MET A 375 18.22 18.72 -13.38
C MET A 375 18.94 19.19 -14.65
N LYS A 376 19.67 20.30 -14.61
CA LYS A 376 20.49 20.75 -15.74
C LYS A 376 21.59 19.75 -16.14
N ARG A 377 22.15 19.00 -15.20
CA ARG A 377 23.16 17.97 -15.53
C ARG A 377 22.58 16.83 -16.37
N ILE A 378 21.33 16.44 -16.17
CA ILE A 378 20.70 15.39 -16.98
C ILE A 378 20.31 15.87 -18.38
N GLU A 379 20.19 17.18 -18.60
CA GLU A 379 19.97 17.78 -19.91
C GLU A 379 21.24 17.66 -20.77
N VAL A 380 22.40 17.98 -20.20
CA VAL A 380 23.71 17.88 -20.87
C VAL A 380 24.10 16.43 -21.25
N LEU A 381 23.82 15.45 -20.36
CA LEU A 381 24.01 14.03 -20.72
C LEU A 381 23.23 13.65 -21.99
N GLY A 382 22.11 14.28 -22.18
CA GLY A 382 21.34 14.12 -23.39
C GLY A 382 22.04 14.63 -24.66
N SER A 383 22.84 15.67 -24.64
CA SER A 383 23.52 16.22 -25.81
C SER A 383 24.79 15.47 -26.23
N SER A 384 25.49 14.82 -25.28
CA SER A 384 26.74 14.10 -25.56
C SER A 384 26.54 12.71 -26.23
N PHE A 385 25.37 12.17 -26.31
CA PHE A 385 25.09 10.92 -27.06
C PHE A 385 24.67 11.13 -28.53
N SER A 386 24.66 12.37 -29.01
CA SER A 386 24.33 12.71 -30.40
C SER A 386 25.58 12.81 -31.30
N GLU A 387 26.78 12.65 -30.75
CA GLU A 387 28.07 12.79 -31.47
C GLU A 387 28.89 11.47 -31.58
N GLN A 388 28.24 10.29 -31.39
CA GLN A 388 28.91 9.01 -31.64
C GLN A 388 28.17 8.17 -32.67
#